data_db068d9ea142e5fac94d4ae61c986e36
#
_entry.id   db068d9ea142e5fac94d4ae61c986e36
#
_cell.length_a   1.000
_cell.length_b   1.000
_cell.length_c   1.000
_cell.angle_alpha   90.00
_cell.angle_beta   90.00
_cell.angle_gamma   90.00
#
_symmetry.space_group_name_H-M   'P 1'
#
loop_
_entity.id
_entity.type
_entity.pdbx_description
1 polymer ?
#
loop_
_entity_poly.entity_id
_entity_poly.type
_entity_poly.pdbx_seq_one_letter_code
_entity_poly.pdbx_strand_id
1 'polypeptide(L)'
;MLVLTSAVLALTPVTANAAEAAPSQVTETVIAAPSPTPKKPQKKGWVKTKSGIRRYYRKGKRLTGFQKIGKNYFYFSAKGTLLKNTTVNKGYRGFTYYIDNKSHVIGRKKGSTYYTANGKRMTQVQIANLRSKQIAAEITNSSMSKSQKLQTCFNWVIKGYYNIWRDFDQGGKDWPATFANDHFLHHNGDCVSDAGAFAYLAKAIGYKNVYVCADAVQSNNNAHAWCEINGYVYDPLFAEAKSYSKYYGATYGSYGLYPVLKYKIS
;
A
#
# COMPACT_ATOMS: atom_id res chain seq x y z
N MET A 1 51.15 23.93 -36.70
CA MET A 1 52.34 23.91 -37.60
C MET A 1 53.02 22.60 -37.39
N LEU A 2 53.24 21.87 -38.42
CA LEU A 2 53.94 20.64 -38.79
C LEU A 2 52.92 19.55 -39.23
N VAL A 3 52.73 19.45 -40.47
CA VAL A 3 53.38 18.97 -41.71
C VAL A 3 53.30 17.44 -41.81
N LEU A 4 52.50 17.05 -42.79
CA LEU A 4 52.38 15.71 -43.40
C LEU A 4 53.67 15.28 -44.09
N THR A 5 53.91 13.97 -44.10
CA THR A 5 54.68 13.34 -45.21
C THR A 5 54.03 12.00 -45.60
N SER A 6 53.62 11.99 -46.86
CA SER A 6 53.20 10.80 -47.62
C SER A 6 54.43 10.11 -48.22
N ALA A 7 54.43 8.79 -48.16
CA ALA A 7 55.37 7.98 -48.96
C ALA A 7 54.57 7.08 -49.91
N VAL A 8 54.78 7.34 -51.19
CA VAL A 8 54.32 6.53 -52.34
C VAL A 8 55.45 5.53 -52.67
N LEU A 9 55.13 4.26 -52.78
CA LEU A 9 56.04 3.26 -53.35
C LEU A 9 55.40 2.62 -54.59
N ALA A 10 56.16 2.64 -55.63
CA ALA A 10 55.80 2.28 -56.98
C ALA A 10 55.79 0.76 -57.22
N LEU A 11 54.89 0.35 -58.11
CA LEU A 11 54.74 -0.98 -58.65
C LEU A 11 55.76 -1.24 -59.82
N THR A 12 56.30 -2.44 -59.84
CA THR A 12 56.87 -3.03 -61.07
C THR A 12 56.17 -4.34 -61.41
N PRO A 13 55.81 -4.61 -62.64
CA PRO A 13 55.15 -5.84 -63.05
C PRO A 13 56.20 -6.96 -63.38
N VAL A 14 55.89 -8.16 -62.88
CA VAL A 14 56.60 -9.38 -63.36
C VAL A 14 55.57 -10.24 -64.10
N THR A 15 55.87 -10.46 -65.37
CA THR A 15 55.19 -11.44 -66.23
C THR A 15 55.73 -12.82 -65.99
N ALA A 16 54.92 -13.83 -65.74
CA ALA A 16 55.32 -15.22 -65.86
C ALA A 16 54.21 -16.12 -66.35
N ASN A 17 54.50 -16.89 -67.25
CA ASN A 17 53.89 -17.87 -68.13
C ASN A 17 52.80 -18.75 -67.53
N ALA A 18 51.80 -19.02 -68.37
CA ALA A 18 50.78 -20.04 -68.23
C ALA A 18 51.30 -21.46 -68.25
N ALA A 19 50.87 -22.29 -67.32
CA ALA A 19 50.79 -23.72 -67.46
C ALA A 19 49.38 -24.17 -67.11
N GLU A 20 48.75 -24.73 -68.13
CA GLU A 20 47.37 -25.24 -68.09
C GLU A 20 47.32 -26.55 -67.26
N ALA A 21 46.58 -26.55 -66.17
CA ALA A 21 46.29 -27.77 -65.41
C ALA A 21 44.77 -27.93 -65.31
N ALA A 22 44.31 -29.12 -65.65
CA ALA A 22 42.88 -29.53 -65.71
C ALA A 22 42.09 -29.27 -64.43
N PRO A 23 40.75 -29.07 -64.48
CA PRO A 23 39.95 -28.73 -63.34
C PRO A 23 39.73 -29.96 -62.45
N SER A 24 40.26 -29.93 -61.23
CA SER A 24 39.85 -30.81 -60.13
C SER A 24 38.51 -30.32 -59.66
N GLN A 25 37.51 -31.20 -59.75
CA GLN A 25 36.22 -31.01 -59.13
C GLN A 25 36.35 -30.97 -57.61
N VAL A 26 36.28 -29.79 -57.05
CA VAL A 26 36.15 -29.61 -55.61
C VAL A 26 34.64 -29.86 -55.25
N THR A 27 34.37 -31.01 -54.69
CA THR A 27 33.07 -31.26 -54.04
C THR A 27 32.96 -30.34 -52.81
N GLU A 28 32.24 -29.23 -52.95
CA GLU A 28 31.83 -28.41 -51.80
C GLU A 28 30.92 -29.26 -50.86
N THR A 29 31.47 -29.67 -49.74
CA THR A 29 30.70 -30.23 -48.65
C THR A 29 29.91 -29.08 -48.05
N VAL A 30 28.63 -28.94 -48.42
CA VAL A 30 27.70 -28.02 -47.81
C VAL A 30 27.54 -28.43 -46.35
N ILE A 31 28.26 -27.77 -45.46
CA ILE A 31 28.03 -27.89 -44.00
C ILE A 31 26.70 -27.25 -43.74
N ALA A 32 25.65 -28.07 -43.55
CA ALA A 32 24.31 -27.61 -43.15
C ALA A 32 24.44 -26.77 -41.88
N ALA A 33 23.99 -25.51 -41.95
CA ALA A 33 23.91 -24.66 -40.78
C ALA A 33 23.17 -25.36 -39.63
N PRO A 34 23.63 -25.28 -38.38
CA PRO A 34 22.98 -25.95 -37.25
C PRO A 34 21.55 -25.48 -37.16
N SER A 35 20.60 -26.42 -37.21
CA SER A 35 19.17 -26.17 -37.07
C SER A 35 18.92 -25.38 -35.80
N PRO A 36 18.13 -24.31 -35.78
CA PRO A 36 17.90 -23.50 -34.60
C PRO A 36 17.27 -24.33 -33.50
N THR A 37 18.00 -24.46 -32.40
CA THR A 37 17.52 -25.18 -31.21
C THR A 37 16.16 -24.63 -30.80
N PRO A 38 15.09 -25.45 -30.59
CA PRO A 38 13.78 -24.98 -30.26
C PRO A 38 13.82 -24.18 -28.94
N LYS A 39 13.54 -22.90 -29.02
CA LYS A 39 13.51 -22.01 -27.85
C LYS A 39 12.43 -22.53 -26.90
N LYS A 40 12.81 -22.90 -25.66
CA LYS A 40 11.84 -23.25 -24.60
C LYS A 40 10.74 -22.22 -24.54
N PRO A 41 9.44 -22.63 -24.44
CA PRO A 41 8.31 -21.71 -24.38
C PRO A 41 8.50 -20.73 -23.24
N GLN A 42 8.48 -19.43 -23.54
CA GLN A 42 8.70 -18.37 -22.57
C GLN A 42 7.48 -18.26 -21.64
N LYS A 43 7.72 -18.36 -20.33
CA LYS A 43 6.66 -18.14 -19.33
C LYS A 43 6.05 -16.75 -19.51
N LYS A 44 4.70 -16.67 -19.54
CA LYS A 44 3.92 -15.43 -19.65
C LYS A 44 2.76 -15.43 -18.66
N GLY A 45 2.47 -14.26 -18.04
CA GLY A 45 1.35 -14.09 -17.12
C GLY A 45 1.60 -14.65 -15.71
N TRP A 46 0.52 -14.97 -15.01
CA TRP A 46 0.55 -15.48 -13.65
C TRP A 46 0.99 -16.94 -13.61
N VAL A 47 1.92 -17.23 -12.73
CA VAL A 47 2.42 -18.59 -12.48
C VAL A 47 2.40 -18.86 -10.97
N LYS A 48 1.81 -19.99 -10.59
CA LYS A 48 1.87 -20.54 -9.22
C LYS A 48 2.86 -21.70 -9.21
N THR A 49 3.84 -21.68 -8.31
CA THR A 49 4.79 -22.81 -8.14
C THR A 49 4.11 -23.97 -7.41
N LYS A 50 4.75 -25.14 -7.43
CA LYS A 50 4.29 -26.30 -6.64
C LYS A 50 4.18 -25.97 -5.15
N SER A 51 5.06 -25.11 -4.62
CA SER A 51 5.05 -24.61 -3.24
C SER A 51 4.06 -23.45 -3.00
N GLY A 52 3.15 -23.16 -3.94
CA GLY A 52 2.12 -22.14 -3.78
C GLY A 52 2.56 -20.70 -4.04
N ILE A 53 3.83 -20.44 -4.30
CA ILE A 53 4.36 -19.08 -4.56
C ILE A 53 3.78 -18.53 -5.85
N ARG A 54 3.21 -17.33 -5.82
CA ARG A 54 2.71 -16.62 -6.99
C ARG A 54 3.76 -15.68 -7.56
N ARG A 55 3.92 -15.73 -8.90
CA ARG A 55 4.84 -14.91 -9.69
C ARG A 55 4.14 -14.39 -10.93
N TYR A 56 4.66 -13.33 -11.54
CA TYR A 56 4.19 -12.86 -12.84
C TYR A 56 5.37 -12.72 -13.81
N TYR A 57 5.15 -13.14 -15.06
CA TYR A 57 6.15 -13.08 -16.12
C TYR A 57 5.66 -12.17 -17.26
N ARG A 58 6.54 -11.28 -17.73
CA ARG A 58 6.33 -10.44 -18.90
C ARG A 58 7.47 -10.67 -19.87
N LYS A 59 7.17 -11.10 -21.11
CA LYS A 59 8.16 -11.44 -22.14
C LYS A 59 9.27 -12.37 -21.59
N GLY A 60 8.88 -13.44 -20.92
CA GLY A 60 9.79 -14.42 -20.32
C GLY A 60 10.52 -13.98 -19.04
N LYS A 61 10.52 -12.68 -18.72
CA LYS A 61 11.18 -12.14 -17.53
C LYS A 61 10.21 -12.09 -16.33
N ARG A 62 10.70 -12.52 -15.17
CA ARG A 62 9.97 -12.47 -13.90
C ARG A 62 9.92 -11.03 -13.39
N LEU A 63 8.73 -10.54 -13.02
CA LEU A 63 8.57 -9.21 -12.47
C LEU A 63 9.04 -9.14 -11.00
N THR A 64 9.60 -7.99 -10.64
CA THR A 64 10.03 -7.61 -9.28
C THR A 64 9.58 -6.18 -8.98
N GLY A 65 9.58 -5.80 -7.70
CA GLY A 65 9.21 -4.46 -7.25
C GLY A 65 7.75 -4.09 -7.54
N PHE A 66 7.49 -2.80 -7.62
CA PHE A 66 6.16 -2.22 -7.85
C PHE A 66 5.74 -2.35 -9.32
N GLN A 67 4.60 -2.95 -9.59
CA GLN A 67 4.11 -3.26 -10.94
C GLN A 67 2.61 -3.01 -11.10
N LYS A 68 2.22 -2.44 -12.25
CA LYS A 68 0.83 -2.40 -12.71
C LYS A 68 0.55 -3.61 -13.59
N ILE A 69 -0.49 -4.38 -13.26
CA ILE A 69 -0.97 -5.53 -14.03
C ILE A 69 -2.49 -5.42 -14.15
N GLY A 70 -2.97 -5.18 -15.36
CA GLY A 70 -4.37 -4.84 -15.58
C GLY A 70 -4.76 -3.55 -14.86
N LYS A 71 -5.87 -3.58 -14.11
CA LYS A 71 -6.38 -2.45 -13.33
C LYS A 71 -5.68 -2.28 -11.97
N ASN A 72 -4.96 -3.31 -11.48
CA ASN A 72 -4.42 -3.37 -10.14
C ASN A 72 -2.92 -3.13 -10.09
N TYR A 73 -2.44 -2.76 -8.92
CA TYR A 73 -1.03 -2.57 -8.61
C TYR A 73 -0.57 -3.64 -7.62
N PHE A 74 0.62 -4.17 -7.84
CA PHE A 74 1.19 -5.28 -7.08
C PHE A 74 2.63 -4.95 -6.69
N TYR A 75 3.13 -5.62 -5.65
CA TYR A 75 4.53 -5.56 -5.29
C TYR A 75 5.13 -6.96 -5.18
N PHE A 76 6.24 -7.17 -5.86
CA PHE A 76 6.97 -8.43 -5.86
C PHE A 76 8.31 -8.24 -5.13
N SER A 77 8.72 -9.23 -4.36
CA SER A 77 10.04 -9.26 -3.75
C SER A 77 11.15 -9.26 -4.81
N ALA A 78 12.41 -9.08 -4.39
CA ALA A 78 13.58 -9.22 -5.29
C ALA A 78 13.64 -10.62 -5.95
N LYS A 79 13.13 -11.66 -5.26
CA LYS A 79 12.99 -13.03 -5.82
C LYS A 79 11.72 -13.19 -6.67
N GLY A 80 10.99 -12.11 -6.98
CA GLY A 80 9.76 -12.12 -7.79
C GLY A 80 8.57 -12.83 -7.15
N THR A 81 8.56 -12.98 -5.83
CA THR A 81 7.41 -13.50 -5.08
C THR A 81 6.40 -12.37 -4.89
N LEU A 82 5.12 -12.62 -5.21
CA LEU A 82 4.04 -11.69 -4.94
C LEU A 82 3.87 -11.51 -3.43
N LEU A 83 3.92 -10.27 -2.96
CA LEU A 83 3.71 -9.92 -1.55
C LEU A 83 2.23 -9.80 -1.23
N LYS A 84 1.87 -10.07 0.02
CA LYS A 84 0.51 -10.05 0.54
C LYS A 84 0.51 -9.62 2.00
N ASN A 85 -0.48 -8.79 2.39
CA ASN A 85 -0.73 -8.35 3.77
C ASN A 85 0.56 -7.89 4.46
N THR A 86 1.24 -6.90 3.88
CA THR A 86 2.54 -6.44 4.37
C THR A 86 2.82 -5.01 3.94
N THR A 87 3.78 -4.39 4.61
CA THR A 87 4.33 -3.08 4.25
C THR A 87 5.76 -3.26 3.73
N VAL A 88 6.09 -2.58 2.63
CA VAL A 88 7.45 -2.53 2.09
C VAL A 88 8.02 -1.14 2.32
N ASN A 89 8.92 -1.02 3.28
CA ASN A 89 9.61 0.23 3.60
C ASN A 89 10.75 0.48 2.61
N LYS A 90 10.97 1.78 2.24
CA LYS A 90 12.03 2.20 1.32
C LYS A 90 12.10 1.35 0.04
N GLY A 91 10.94 0.95 -0.50
CA GLY A 91 10.82 0.16 -1.71
C GLY A 91 11.16 0.96 -2.98
N TYR A 92 10.56 0.57 -4.12
CA TYR A 92 10.83 1.20 -5.42
C TYR A 92 10.70 2.74 -5.35
N ARG A 93 11.72 3.48 -5.78
CA ARG A 93 11.84 4.96 -5.70
C ARG A 93 11.75 5.55 -4.29
N GLY A 94 12.10 4.77 -3.26
CA GLY A 94 12.12 5.22 -1.86
C GLY A 94 10.75 5.37 -1.21
N PHE A 95 9.68 4.86 -1.83
CA PHE A 95 8.35 4.84 -1.23
C PHE A 95 8.17 3.69 -0.23
N THR A 96 7.38 3.92 0.81
CA THR A 96 6.74 2.86 1.58
C THR A 96 5.47 2.43 0.83
N TYR A 97 5.27 1.14 0.61
CA TYR A 97 4.11 0.55 -0.08
C TYR A 97 3.28 -0.27 0.90
N TYR A 98 1.98 -0.11 0.83
CA TYR A 98 1.00 -0.78 1.67
C TYR A 98 0.23 -1.80 0.84
N ILE A 99 0.31 -3.07 1.23
CA ILE A 99 -0.20 -4.20 0.46
C ILE A 99 -1.27 -4.92 1.28
N ASP A 100 -2.46 -5.06 0.72
CA ASP A 100 -3.60 -5.68 1.37
C ASP A 100 -3.54 -7.22 1.37
N ASN A 101 -4.53 -7.84 1.99
CA ASN A 101 -4.68 -9.30 2.05
C ASN A 101 -5.05 -9.95 0.70
N LYS A 102 -5.37 -9.16 -0.33
CA LYS A 102 -5.57 -9.59 -1.72
C LYS A 102 -4.33 -9.39 -2.58
N SER A 103 -3.21 -8.97 -1.98
CA SER A 103 -1.93 -8.63 -2.62
C SER A 103 -1.96 -7.36 -3.48
N HIS A 104 -2.98 -6.51 -3.35
CA HIS A 104 -3.00 -5.23 -4.04
C HIS A 104 -2.23 -4.18 -3.27
N VAL A 105 -1.46 -3.36 -3.96
CA VAL A 105 -0.94 -2.11 -3.39
C VAL A 105 -2.11 -1.14 -3.27
N ILE A 106 -2.51 -0.83 -2.03
CA ILE A 106 -3.65 0.05 -1.71
C ILE A 106 -3.22 1.49 -1.45
N GLY A 107 -1.94 1.72 -1.25
CA GLY A 107 -1.37 3.04 -1.05
C GLY A 107 0.14 3.03 -1.00
N ARG A 108 0.74 4.21 -1.04
CA ARG A 108 2.17 4.43 -0.86
C ARG A 108 2.44 5.76 -0.16
N LYS A 109 3.58 5.86 0.57
CA LYS A 109 3.98 7.06 1.33
C LYS A 109 5.40 7.45 0.98
N LYS A 110 5.67 8.76 0.89
CA LYS A 110 7.02 9.32 0.77
C LYS A 110 7.11 10.56 1.66
N GLY A 111 8.03 10.58 2.61
CA GLY A 111 8.02 11.57 3.70
C GLY A 111 6.69 11.49 4.46
N SER A 112 6.04 12.63 4.70
CA SER A 112 4.72 12.74 5.33
C SER A 112 3.54 12.55 4.36
N THR A 113 3.79 12.52 3.03
CA THR A 113 2.73 12.54 2.02
C THR A 113 2.29 11.13 1.61
N TYR A 114 0.98 10.90 1.63
CA TYR A 114 0.34 9.67 1.18
C TYR A 114 -0.21 9.81 -0.23
N TYR A 115 -0.10 8.71 -0.99
CA TYR A 115 -0.56 8.61 -2.37
C TYR A 115 -1.34 7.32 -2.58
N THR A 116 -2.33 7.36 -3.44
CA THR A 116 -2.98 6.15 -3.98
C THR A 116 -1.96 5.31 -4.77
N ALA A 117 -2.28 4.08 -5.07
CA ALA A 117 -1.40 3.21 -5.86
C ALA A 117 -1.07 3.80 -7.24
N ASN A 118 -2.00 4.55 -7.87
CA ASN A 118 -1.78 5.21 -9.15
C ASN A 118 -1.05 6.56 -9.07
N GLY A 119 -0.73 7.04 -7.85
CA GLY A 119 0.10 8.23 -7.64
C GLY A 119 -0.62 9.54 -7.35
N LYS A 120 -1.94 9.56 -7.23
CA LYS A 120 -2.68 10.76 -6.77
C LYS A 120 -2.46 10.95 -5.26
N ARG A 121 -2.37 12.19 -4.78
CA ARG A 121 -2.38 12.47 -3.33
C ARG A 121 -3.68 11.96 -2.71
N MET A 122 -3.58 11.37 -1.54
CA MET A 122 -4.75 10.91 -0.78
C MET A 122 -5.39 12.07 -0.03
N THR A 123 -6.74 12.02 0.07
CA THR A 123 -7.53 12.86 0.99
C THR A 123 -7.38 12.35 2.42
N GLN A 124 -7.80 13.16 3.43
CA GLN A 124 -7.81 12.75 4.83
C GLN A 124 -8.60 11.46 5.04
N VAL A 125 -9.76 11.32 4.41
CA VAL A 125 -10.59 10.09 4.46
C VAL A 125 -9.84 8.87 3.90
N GLN A 126 -9.14 9.03 2.78
CA GLN A 126 -8.37 7.93 2.19
C GLN A 126 -7.18 7.52 3.08
N ILE A 127 -6.53 8.49 3.74
CA ILE A 127 -5.44 8.23 4.68
C ILE A 127 -5.99 7.48 5.92
N ALA A 128 -7.07 7.97 6.52
CA ALA A 128 -7.69 7.34 7.68
C ALA A 128 -8.15 5.90 7.38
N ASN A 129 -8.77 5.67 6.22
CA ASN A 129 -9.13 4.32 5.75
C ASN A 129 -7.91 3.41 5.50
N LEU A 130 -6.79 3.95 5.02
CA LEU A 130 -5.55 3.19 4.82
C LEU A 130 -4.94 2.81 6.17
N ARG A 131 -4.77 3.80 7.05
CA ARG A 131 -4.13 3.63 8.37
C ARG A 131 -4.94 2.69 9.27
N SER A 132 -6.26 2.87 9.35
CA SER A 132 -7.11 2.01 10.16
C SER A 132 -7.06 0.54 9.71
N LYS A 133 -7.03 0.26 8.41
CA LYS A 133 -6.87 -1.09 7.88
C LYS A 133 -5.52 -1.72 8.25
N GLN A 134 -4.45 -0.91 8.26
CA GLN A 134 -3.14 -1.38 8.66
C GLN A 134 -3.09 -1.69 10.15
N ILE A 135 -3.50 -0.75 10.99
CA ILE A 135 -3.52 -0.93 12.45
C ILE A 135 -4.42 -2.13 12.80
N ALA A 136 -5.64 -2.21 12.24
CA ALA A 136 -6.51 -3.35 12.50
C ALA A 136 -5.87 -4.69 12.09
N ALA A 137 -5.13 -4.74 10.98
CA ALA A 137 -4.43 -5.95 10.54
C ALA A 137 -3.22 -6.31 11.43
N GLU A 138 -2.61 -5.33 12.08
CA GLU A 138 -1.50 -5.51 13.03
C GLU A 138 -1.96 -6.01 14.39
N ILE A 139 -3.10 -5.48 14.90
CA ILE A 139 -3.58 -5.77 16.25
C ILE A 139 -4.64 -6.87 16.32
N THR A 140 -5.18 -7.33 15.19
CA THR A 140 -6.19 -8.40 15.12
C THR A 140 -5.77 -9.55 14.21
N ASN A 141 -6.38 -10.72 14.40
CA ASN A 141 -6.12 -11.88 13.57
C ASN A 141 -7.42 -12.61 13.15
N SER A 142 -7.31 -13.65 12.32
CA SER A 142 -8.46 -14.39 11.77
C SER A 142 -9.21 -15.24 12.80
N SER A 143 -8.59 -15.60 13.92
CA SER A 143 -9.24 -16.40 14.98
C SER A 143 -10.14 -15.57 15.89
N MET A 144 -9.99 -14.26 15.90
CA MET A 144 -10.81 -13.36 16.70
C MET A 144 -12.20 -13.22 16.10
N SER A 145 -13.23 -13.30 16.94
CA SER A 145 -14.60 -12.90 16.61
C SER A 145 -14.66 -11.40 16.29
N LYS A 146 -15.77 -10.96 15.68
CA LYS A 146 -15.93 -9.54 15.35
C LYS A 146 -15.97 -8.65 16.60
N SER A 147 -16.59 -9.11 17.70
CA SER A 147 -16.62 -8.42 18.98
C SER A 147 -15.24 -8.35 19.63
N GLN A 148 -14.47 -9.43 19.61
CA GLN A 148 -13.08 -9.41 20.11
C GLN A 148 -12.19 -8.44 19.32
N LYS A 149 -12.35 -8.38 17.99
CA LYS A 149 -11.65 -7.37 17.17
C LYS A 149 -12.04 -5.95 17.54
N LEU A 150 -13.36 -5.70 17.79
CA LEU A 150 -13.82 -4.39 18.20
C LEU A 150 -13.22 -3.96 19.54
N GLN A 151 -13.24 -4.86 20.52
CA GLN A 151 -12.63 -4.63 21.83
C GLN A 151 -11.12 -4.39 21.73
N THR A 152 -10.43 -5.16 20.89
CA THR A 152 -8.99 -4.96 20.63
C THR A 152 -8.71 -3.59 20.02
N CYS A 153 -9.54 -3.15 19.06
CA CYS A 153 -9.42 -1.81 18.47
C CYS A 153 -9.68 -0.70 19.51
N PHE A 154 -10.69 -0.87 20.35
CA PHE A 154 -11.01 0.07 21.42
C PHE A 154 -9.86 0.17 22.41
N ASN A 155 -9.34 -0.97 22.87
CA ASN A 155 -8.21 -1.05 23.78
C ASN A 155 -6.91 -0.47 23.18
N TRP A 156 -6.77 -0.50 21.86
CA TRP A 156 -5.65 0.12 21.19
C TRP A 156 -5.74 1.65 21.25
N VAL A 157 -6.94 2.22 21.06
CA VAL A 157 -7.16 3.67 21.12
C VAL A 157 -6.93 4.21 22.54
N ILE A 158 -7.50 3.59 23.58
CA ILE A 158 -7.40 4.04 24.97
C ILE A 158 -6.01 3.87 25.60
N LYS A 159 -5.04 3.32 24.87
CA LYS A 159 -3.63 3.27 25.32
C LYS A 159 -2.87 4.58 25.10
N GLY A 160 -3.44 5.47 24.30
CA GLY A 160 -2.88 6.79 24.07
C GLY A 160 -3.11 7.71 25.28
N TYR A 161 -2.21 8.64 25.55
CA TYR A 161 -2.46 9.69 26.54
C TYR A 161 -3.22 10.86 25.92
N TYR A 162 -3.93 11.64 26.75
CA TYR A 162 -4.67 12.81 26.30
C TYR A 162 -3.74 13.89 25.73
N ASN A 163 -4.04 14.37 24.53
CA ASN A 163 -3.36 15.51 23.91
C ASN A 163 -4.25 16.17 22.85
N ILE A 164 -4.23 17.51 22.80
CA ILE A 164 -4.95 18.30 21.80
C ILE A 164 -3.99 18.67 20.68
N TRP A 165 -4.20 18.08 19.48
CA TRP A 165 -3.41 18.39 18.29
C TRP A 165 -3.98 19.55 17.49
N ARG A 166 -5.26 19.82 17.63
CA ARG A 166 -5.99 20.93 16.99
C ARG A 166 -7.30 21.22 17.70
N ASP A 167 -7.77 22.44 17.61
CA ASP A 167 -9.10 22.78 18.05
C ASP A 167 -10.15 22.06 17.21
N PHE A 168 -11.22 21.61 17.87
CA PHE A 168 -12.36 21.01 17.19
C PHE A 168 -13.16 22.09 16.48
N ASP A 169 -13.20 22.01 15.17
CA ASP A 169 -14.08 22.77 14.30
C ASP A 169 -14.59 21.82 13.22
N GLN A 170 -15.92 21.68 13.12
CA GLN A 170 -16.55 20.86 12.09
C GLN A 170 -16.51 21.49 10.68
N GLY A 171 -15.81 22.60 10.48
CA GLY A 171 -15.81 23.40 9.23
C GLY A 171 -15.44 22.68 7.96
N GLY A 172 -14.93 21.46 8.03
CA GLY A 172 -14.66 20.60 6.89
C GLY A 172 -15.44 19.29 6.95
N LYS A 173 -16.07 18.88 5.84
CA LYS A 173 -16.79 17.58 5.76
C LYS A 173 -15.95 16.34 6.09
N ASP A 174 -14.63 16.46 6.12
CA ASP A 174 -13.68 15.38 6.40
C ASP A 174 -13.10 15.46 7.83
N TRP A 175 -13.69 16.28 8.73
CA TRP A 175 -13.16 16.49 10.08
C TRP A 175 -12.93 15.18 10.87
N PRO A 176 -13.81 14.17 10.87
CA PRO A 176 -13.53 12.93 11.61
C PRO A 176 -12.29 12.20 11.11
N ALA A 177 -12.02 12.28 9.80
CA ALA A 177 -10.82 11.69 9.22
C ALA A 177 -9.56 12.44 9.61
N THR A 178 -9.62 13.77 9.69
CA THR A 178 -8.50 14.62 10.09
C THR A 178 -8.08 14.29 11.52
N PHE A 179 -9.02 14.27 12.45
CA PHE A 179 -8.77 13.92 13.86
C PHE A 179 -8.32 12.46 14.03
N ALA A 180 -8.95 11.52 13.33
CA ALA A 180 -8.48 10.12 13.32
C ALA A 180 -7.03 10.00 12.84
N ASN A 181 -6.62 10.78 11.84
CA ASN A 181 -5.24 10.77 11.34
C ASN A 181 -4.24 11.33 12.35
N ASP A 182 -4.63 12.30 13.18
CA ASP A 182 -3.78 12.78 14.28
C ASP A 182 -3.54 11.65 15.29
N HIS A 183 -4.59 10.98 15.75
CA HIS A 183 -4.45 9.82 16.64
C HIS A 183 -3.61 8.71 16.00
N PHE A 184 -3.86 8.35 14.74
CA PHE A 184 -3.07 7.33 14.04
C PHE A 184 -1.59 7.71 13.84
N LEU A 185 -1.27 9.00 13.79
CA LEU A 185 0.11 9.49 13.65
C LEU A 185 0.85 9.44 14.97
N HIS A 186 0.20 9.90 16.05
CA HIS A 186 0.83 10.15 17.34
C HIS A 186 0.52 9.08 18.39
N HIS A 187 -0.51 8.24 18.16
CA HIS A 187 -1.07 7.27 19.09
C HIS A 187 -1.52 7.91 20.40
N ASN A 188 -2.07 9.09 20.28
CA ASN A 188 -2.72 9.84 21.35
C ASN A 188 -3.63 10.92 20.76
N GLY A 189 -4.52 11.49 21.57
CA GLY A 189 -5.44 12.51 21.11
C GLY A 189 -6.35 13.02 22.21
N ASP A 190 -7.30 13.84 21.80
CA ASP A 190 -8.46 14.30 22.57
C ASP A 190 -9.66 13.39 22.30
N CYS A 191 -10.82 13.70 22.90
CA CYS A 191 -12.05 12.94 22.68
C CYS A 191 -12.45 12.83 21.20
N VAL A 192 -12.20 13.87 20.39
CA VAL A 192 -12.54 13.90 18.96
C VAL A 192 -11.61 12.98 18.16
N SER A 193 -10.32 13.04 18.46
CA SER A 193 -9.29 12.20 17.83
C SER A 193 -9.51 10.72 18.15
N ASP A 194 -9.82 10.41 19.39
CA ASP A 194 -10.07 9.05 19.89
C ASP A 194 -11.34 8.46 19.30
N ALA A 195 -12.45 9.23 19.31
CA ALA A 195 -13.70 8.84 18.69
C ALA A 195 -13.54 8.60 17.19
N GLY A 196 -12.82 9.49 16.49
CA GLY A 196 -12.49 9.36 15.08
C GLY A 196 -11.67 8.12 14.79
N ALA A 197 -10.58 7.90 15.51
CA ALA A 197 -9.70 6.75 15.36
C ALA A 197 -10.46 5.43 15.56
N PHE A 198 -11.23 5.34 16.66
CA PHE A 198 -12.01 4.14 16.93
C PHE A 198 -13.08 3.87 15.86
N ALA A 199 -13.76 4.91 15.39
CA ALA A 199 -14.78 4.78 14.34
C ALA A 199 -14.17 4.23 13.03
N TYR A 200 -13.01 4.72 12.60
CA TYR A 200 -12.31 4.18 11.42
C TYR A 200 -11.79 2.76 11.63
N LEU A 201 -11.32 2.40 12.83
CA LEU A 201 -10.93 1.03 13.16
C LEU A 201 -12.14 0.08 13.14
N ALA A 202 -13.26 0.46 13.73
CA ALA A 202 -14.51 -0.31 13.70
C ALA A 202 -14.97 -0.57 12.26
N LYS A 203 -14.89 0.45 11.40
CA LYS A 203 -15.17 0.27 9.98
C LYS A 203 -14.17 -0.67 9.30
N ALA A 204 -12.89 -0.57 9.59
CA ALA A 204 -11.85 -1.41 8.98
C ALA A 204 -12.07 -2.90 9.28
N ILE A 205 -12.64 -3.25 10.44
CA ILE A 205 -13.01 -4.62 10.82
C ILE A 205 -14.43 -5.02 10.40
N GLY A 206 -15.12 -4.17 9.61
CA GLY A 206 -16.35 -4.51 8.90
C GLY A 206 -17.66 -4.08 9.56
N TYR A 207 -17.67 -3.15 10.51
CA TYR A 207 -18.90 -2.49 10.95
C TYR A 207 -19.38 -1.51 9.89
N LYS A 208 -20.71 -1.39 9.70
CA LYS A 208 -21.31 -0.57 8.62
C LYS A 208 -21.97 0.71 9.12
N ASN A 209 -22.65 0.64 10.27
CA ASN A 209 -23.33 1.76 10.89
C ASN A 209 -22.43 2.34 11.97
N VAL A 210 -21.44 3.10 11.55
CA VAL A 210 -20.42 3.70 12.42
C VAL A 210 -20.48 5.21 12.24
N TYR A 211 -20.57 5.92 13.35
CA TYR A 211 -20.66 7.37 13.39
C TYR A 211 -19.65 7.93 14.38
N VAL A 212 -19.12 9.11 14.09
CA VAL A 212 -18.51 9.99 15.10
C VAL A 212 -19.59 11.01 15.50
N CYS A 213 -19.81 11.12 16.78
CA CYS A 213 -20.80 11.98 17.41
C CYS A 213 -20.09 13.01 18.27
N ALA A 214 -20.68 14.22 18.36
CA ALA A 214 -20.25 15.26 19.28
C ALA A 214 -21.46 16.02 19.81
N ASP A 215 -21.38 16.50 21.05
CA ASP A 215 -22.41 17.32 21.71
C ASP A 215 -22.24 18.82 21.46
N ALA A 216 -21.26 19.20 20.63
CA ALA A 216 -21.01 20.57 20.22
C ALA A 216 -20.52 20.60 18.76
N VAL A 217 -20.63 21.77 18.12
CA VAL A 217 -20.18 22.01 16.74
C VAL A 217 -18.72 22.51 16.65
N GLN A 218 -18.16 22.94 17.77
CA GLN A 218 -16.78 23.45 17.88
C GLN A 218 -16.25 23.25 19.30
N SER A 219 -14.96 23.42 19.48
CA SER A 219 -14.32 23.39 20.80
C SER A 219 -14.96 24.40 21.75
N ASN A 220 -15.27 23.95 22.93
CA ASN A 220 -15.63 24.76 24.10
C ASN A 220 -15.24 23.93 25.35
N ASN A 221 -15.34 24.55 26.54
CA ASN A 221 -14.91 23.94 27.79
C ASN A 221 -15.62 22.60 28.14
N ASN A 222 -16.77 22.31 27.52
CA ASN A 222 -17.58 21.14 27.79
C ASN A 222 -17.81 20.26 26.55
N ALA A 223 -17.24 20.62 25.39
CA ALA A 223 -17.40 19.87 24.16
C ALA A 223 -16.84 18.45 24.32
N HIS A 224 -17.63 17.45 23.92
CA HIS A 224 -17.24 16.05 23.98
C HIS A 224 -17.63 15.28 22.72
N ALA A 225 -16.84 14.25 22.38
CA ALA A 225 -17.06 13.42 21.22
C ALA A 225 -16.91 11.93 21.56
N TRP A 226 -17.66 11.08 20.84
CA TRP A 226 -17.67 9.63 20.98
C TRP A 226 -17.94 8.94 19.66
N CYS A 227 -17.78 7.62 19.62
CA CYS A 227 -18.18 6.79 18.50
C CYS A 227 -19.53 6.12 18.78
N GLU A 228 -20.42 6.09 17.79
CA GLU A 228 -21.63 5.27 17.82
C GLU A 228 -21.53 4.12 16.82
N ILE A 229 -21.82 2.91 17.26
CA ILE A 229 -21.87 1.72 16.40
C ILE A 229 -23.19 0.98 16.61
N ASN A 230 -24.01 0.89 15.57
CA ASN A 230 -25.32 0.21 15.61
C ASN A 230 -26.24 0.72 16.74
N GLY A 231 -26.17 2.00 17.10
CA GLY A 231 -26.97 2.63 18.15
C GLY A 231 -26.37 2.53 19.57
N TYR A 232 -25.25 1.88 19.74
CA TYR A 232 -24.52 1.84 21.03
C TYR A 232 -23.36 2.83 21.03
N VAL A 233 -23.14 3.44 22.19
CA VAL A 233 -22.09 4.43 22.43
C VAL A 233 -20.79 3.75 22.86
N TYR A 234 -19.71 4.17 22.27
CA TYR A 234 -18.35 3.81 22.61
C TYR A 234 -17.53 5.08 22.80
N ASP A 235 -17.11 5.34 24.00
CA ASP A 235 -16.38 6.56 24.36
C ASP A 235 -15.01 6.21 24.91
N PRO A 236 -13.97 6.26 24.06
CA PRO A 236 -12.63 5.88 24.48
C PRO A 236 -12.09 6.76 25.61
N LEU A 237 -12.25 8.08 25.53
CA LEU A 237 -11.74 9.00 26.54
C LEU A 237 -12.39 8.77 27.90
N PHE A 238 -13.74 8.65 27.98
CA PHE A 238 -14.42 8.39 29.24
C PHE A 238 -14.18 6.97 29.75
N ALA A 239 -13.95 5.99 28.87
CA ALA A 239 -13.60 4.65 29.26
C ALA A 239 -12.22 4.61 29.96
N GLU A 240 -11.25 5.38 29.47
CA GLU A 240 -9.93 5.53 30.07
C GLU A 240 -10.01 6.32 31.37
N ALA A 241 -10.60 7.51 31.32
CA ALA A 241 -10.55 8.47 32.43
C ALA A 241 -11.53 8.14 33.59
N LYS A 242 -12.60 7.39 33.32
CA LYS A 242 -13.69 7.18 34.31
C LYS A 242 -14.01 5.70 34.53
N SER A 243 -14.58 5.00 33.51
CA SER A 243 -15.04 3.62 33.67
C SER A 243 -15.14 2.90 32.33
N TYR A 244 -14.32 1.90 32.12
CA TYR A 244 -14.33 1.08 30.92
C TYR A 244 -15.70 0.42 30.68
N SER A 245 -16.25 -0.24 31.70
CA SER A 245 -17.50 -0.99 31.57
C SER A 245 -18.73 -0.11 31.28
N LYS A 246 -18.71 1.13 31.79
CA LYS A 246 -19.79 2.09 31.55
C LYS A 246 -19.76 2.67 30.14
N TYR A 247 -18.57 2.83 29.54
CA TYR A 247 -18.42 3.60 28.30
C TYR A 247 -18.02 2.74 27.08
N TYR A 248 -18.02 1.42 27.23
CA TYR A 248 -17.85 0.46 26.14
C TYR A 248 -19.20 -0.19 25.81
N GLY A 249 -19.87 0.29 24.77
CA GLY A 249 -21.16 -0.26 24.32
C GLY A 249 -22.37 0.21 25.16
N ALA A 250 -22.34 1.44 25.66
CA ALA A 250 -23.42 2.04 26.44
C ALA A 250 -24.66 2.29 25.57
N THR A 251 -25.84 2.30 26.20
CA THR A 251 -27.04 2.89 25.61
C THR A 251 -27.07 4.41 25.82
N TYR A 252 -27.76 5.17 25.01
CA TYR A 252 -27.88 6.61 25.23
C TYR A 252 -28.51 6.96 26.58
N GLY A 253 -29.49 6.14 27.06
CA GLY A 253 -30.09 6.34 28.37
C GLY A 253 -29.13 6.20 29.54
N SER A 254 -28.13 5.33 29.44
CA SER A 254 -27.09 5.16 30.46
C SER A 254 -25.89 6.10 30.27
N TYR A 255 -25.65 6.57 29.04
CA TYR A 255 -24.55 7.47 28.70
C TYR A 255 -24.81 8.91 29.13
N GLY A 256 -26.01 9.42 28.87
CA GLY A 256 -26.49 10.73 29.33
C GLY A 256 -26.10 11.92 28.43
N LEU A 257 -25.27 11.76 27.40
CA LEU A 257 -25.01 12.78 26.39
C LEU A 257 -25.73 12.41 25.08
N TYR A 258 -26.14 13.45 24.34
CA TYR A 258 -26.85 13.30 23.07
C TYR A 258 -26.11 14.09 21.96
N PRO A 259 -26.03 13.55 20.72
CA PRO A 259 -25.26 14.22 19.68
C PRO A 259 -25.99 15.44 19.11
N VAL A 260 -25.30 16.57 19.04
CA VAL A 260 -25.61 17.71 18.18
C VAL A 260 -25.07 17.45 16.77
N LEU A 261 -23.92 16.79 16.67
CA LEU A 261 -23.33 16.32 15.43
C LEU A 261 -23.29 14.79 15.39
N LYS A 262 -23.68 14.25 14.25
CA LYS A 262 -23.58 12.80 13.96
C LYS A 262 -23.11 12.58 12.53
N TYR A 263 -21.84 12.23 12.39
CA TYR A 263 -21.18 12.06 11.09
C TYR A 263 -20.93 10.58 10.78
N LYS A 264 -21.55 10.09 9.71
CA LYS A 264 -21.35 8.69 9.27
C LYS A 264 -20.00 8.49 8.62
N ILE A 265 -19.23 7.52 9.08
CA ILE A 265 -17.96 7.17 8.48
C ILE A 265 -18.21 6.39 7.18
N SER A 266 -17.71 6.94 6.07
CA SER A 266 -17.91 6.43 4.70
C SER A 266 -16.80 5.48 4.21
#